data_9f5beb7a561c70a5f5c6eb6289038d02
#
_entry.id   9f5beb7a561c70a5f5c6eb6289038d02
#
_cell.length_a   1.000
_cell.length_b   1.000
_cell.length_c   1.000
_cell.angle_alpha   90.00
_cell.angle_beta   90.00
_cell.angle_gamma   90.00
#
_symmetry.space_group_name_H-M   'P 1'
#
loop_
_entity.id
_entity.type
_entity.pdbx_description
1 polymer ?
#
loop_
_entity_poly.entity_id
_entity_poly.type
_entity_poly.pdbx_seq_one_letter_code
_entity_poly.pdbx_strand_id
1 'polypeptide(L)' 'MDKAKIERINELGRIAKQRPLTEAETAERAALREEYIKFFRAGIRGELKESKNG' A
#
# COMPACT_ATOMS: atom_id res chain seq x y z
N MET A 1 9.59 3.95 4.61
CA MET A 1 8.28 3.71 5.20
C MET A 1 8.43 2.82 6.40
N ASP A 2 7.66 3.04 7.44
CA ASP A 2 7.78 2.25 8.64
C ASP A 2 7.35 0.83 8.42
N LYS A 3 8.09 -0.08 9.04
CA LYS A 3 7.71 -1.47 8.99
C LYS A 3 6.31 -1.69 9.56
N ALA A 4 5.96 -0.95 10.60
CA ALA A 4 4.65 -1.09 11.20
C ALA A 4 3.54 -0.75 10.21
N LYS A 5 3.77 0.25 9.38
CA LYS A 5 2.77 0.62 8.39
C LYS A 5 2.63 -0.44 7.31
N ILE A 6 3.74 -1.03 6.91
CA ILE A 6 3.69 -2.10 5.93
C ILE A 6 2.94 -3.30 6.49
N GLU A 7 3.20 -3.62 7.75
CA GLU A 7 2.49 -4.73 8.37
C GLU A 7 1.00 -4.43 8.48
N ARG A 8 0.65 -3.17 8.75
CA ARG A 8 -0.75 -2.81 8.82
C ARG A 8 -1.44 -2.96 7.48
N ILE A 9 -0.76 -2.58 6.40
CA ILE A 9 -1.31 -2.75 5.07
C ILE A 9 -1.59 -4.23 4.81
N ASN A 10 -0.64 -5.08 5.17
CA ASN A 10 -0.81 -6.51 4.97
C ASN A 10 -1.95 -7.05 5.81
N GLU A 11 -2.07 -6.57 7.02
CA GLU A 11 -3.15 -7.01 7.88
C GLU A 11 -4.50 -6.63 7.32
N LEU A 12 -4.63 -5.40 6.86
CA LEU A 12 -5.89 -4.95 6.27
C LEU A 12 -6.23 -5.77 5.02
N GLY A 13 -5.23 -6.14 4.26
CA GLY A 13 -5.46 -7.00 3.11
C GLY A 13 -6.00 -8.35 3.50
N ARG A 14 -5.45 -8.92 4.58
CA ARG A 14 -5.96 -10.22 5.05
C ARG A 14 -7.38 -10.10 5.57
N ILE A 15 -7.66 -9.02 6.29
CA ILE A 15 -9.01 -8.81 6.81
C ILE A 15 -10.00 -8.70 5.65
N ALA A 16 -9.61 -8.00 4.60
CA ALA A 16 -10.50 -7.79 3.47
C ALA A 16 -10.89 -9.10 2.80
N LYS A 17 -10.06 -10.11 2.93
CA LYS A 17 -10.40 -11.42 2.37
C LYS A 17 -11.42 -12.16 3.21
N GLN A 18 -11.55 -11.80 4.48
CA GLN A 18 -12.46 -12.50 5.37
C GLN A 18 -13.77 -11.76 5.54
N ARG A 19 -13.74 -10.45 5.44
CA ARG A 19 -14.94 -9.63 5.58
C ARG A 19 -14.69 -8.29 4.92
N PRO A 20 -15.78 -7.57 4.58
CA PRO A 20 -15.58 -6.23 4.02
C PRO A 20 -14.94 -5.31 5.05
N LEU A 21 -14.11 -4.41 4.59
CA LEU A 21 -13.50 -3.43 5.46
C LEU A 21 -14.53 -2.37 5.84
N THR A 22 -14.40 -1.86 7.07
CA THR A 22 -15.23 -0.74 7.47
C THR A 22 -14.76 0.51 6.74
N GLU A 23 -15.54 1.57 6.84
CA GLU A 23 -15.15 2.82 6.22
C GLU A 23 -13.83 3.32 6.76
N ALA A 24 -13.64 3.21 8.06
CA ALA A 24 -12.40 3.66 8.67
C ALA A 24 -11.23 2.82 8.17
N GLU A 25 -11.43 1.52 8.07
CA GLU A 25 -10.37 0.65 7.59
C GLU A 25 -10.05 0.90 6.12
N THR A 26 -11.07 1.16 5.33
CA THR A 26 -10.87 1.46 3.93
C THR A 26 -10.06 2.75 3.76
N ALA A 27 -10.40 3.76 4.53
CA ALA A 27 -9.68 5.02 4.48
C ALA A 27 -8.25 4.85 4.94
N GLU A 28 -8.05 4.08 6.01
CA GLU A 28 -6.71 3.82 6.51
C GLU A 28 -5.88 3.10 5.46
N ARG A 29 -6.46 2.09 4.85
CA ARG A 29 -5.75 1.32 3.83
C ARG A 29 -5.36 2.19 2.66
N ALA A 30 -6.29 3.05 2.22
CA ALA A 30 -6.00 3.91 1.08
C ALA A 30 -4.87 4.88 1.39
N ALA A 31 -4.88 5.45 2.59
CA ALA A 31 -3.82 6.37 2.99
C ALA A 31 -2.47 5.67 3.08
N LEU A 32 -2.46 4.48 3.65
CA LEU A 32 -1.22 3.72 3.78
C LEU A 32 -0.69 3.30 2.42
N ARG A 33 -1.57 2.88 1.53
CA ARG A 33 -1.15 2.50 0.19
C ARG A 33 -0.55 3.66 -0.55
N GLU A 34 -1.12 4.84 -0.37
CA GLU A 34 -0.59 6.00 -1.04
C GLU A 34 0.81 6.32 -0.55
N GLU A 35 1.03 6.23 0.76
CA GLU A 35 2.36 6.44 1.29
C GLU A 35 3.34 5.40 0.76
N TYR A 36 2.89 4.17 0.71
CA TYR A 36 3.72 3.08 0.25
C TYR A 36 4.14 3.29 -1.20
N ILE A 37 3.20 3.70 -2.03
CA ILE A 37 3.48 3.92 -3.44
C ILE A 37 4.46 5.08 -3.62
N LYS A 38 4.28 6.14 -2.87
CA LYS A 38 5.20 7.27 -2.94
C LYS A 38 6.60 6.85 -2.52
N PHE A 39 6.69 6.10 -1.44
CA PHE A 39 7.97 5.62 -0.96
C PHE A 39 8.65 4.75 -2.00
N PHE A 40 7.90 3.84 -2.57
CA PHE A 40 8.40 2.91 -3.55
C PHE A 40 8.90 3.64 -4.79
N ARG A 41 8.12 4.60 -5.28
CA ARG A 41 8.53 5.36 -6.45
C ARG A 41 9.80 6.14 -6.20
N ALA A 42 9.90 6.74 -5.02
CA ALA A 42 11.09 7.53 -4.70
C ALA A 42 12.33 6.64 -4.71
N GLY A 43 12.17 5.40 -4.29
CA GLY A 43 13.32 4.52 -4.19
C GLY A 43 13.76 3.92 -5.51
N ILE A 44 12.82 3.70 -6.43
CA ILE A 44 13.19 2.99 -7.65
C ILE A 44 12.70 3.65 -8.91
N ARG A 45 12.42 4.92 -8.85
CA ARG A 45 11.81 5.55 -10.01
C ARG A 45 12.65 5.43 -11.27
N GLY A 46 13.94 5.31 -11.14
CA GLY A 46 14.80 5.23 -12.29
C GLY A 46 14.59 3.97 -13.09
N GLU A 47 14.32 2.88 -12.41
CA GLU A 47 14.11 1.63 -13.08
C GLU A 47 12.68 1.38 -13.41
N LEU A 48 11.82 1.94 -12.61
CA LEU A 48 10.43 1.60 -12.73
C LEU A 48 9.82 2.06 -14.03
N LYS A 49 10.31 3.12 -14.58
CA LYS A 49 9.67 3.68 -15.74
C LYS A 49 9.67 2.73 -16.92
N GLU A 50 10.56 1.80 -16.95
CA GLU A 50 10.56 0.89 -18.04
C GLU A 50 9.51 -0.13 -17.96
N SER A 51 9.25 -0.51 -16.83
CA SER A 51 8.30 -1.56 -16.74
C SER A 51 6.93 -1.09 -17.07
N LYS A 52 6.70 -0.25 -17.18
CA LYS A 52 5.48 -0.03 -17.47
C LYS A 52 4.70 -0.47 -18.46
N ASN A 53 5.02 -0.74 -18.40
CA ASN A 53 4.56 -1.27 -19.02
C ASN A 53 4.29 -1.78 -19.25
N GLY A 54 4.36 -1.44 -19.02
CA GLY A 54 4.35 -2.02 -19.18
C GLY A 54 4.11 -2.08 -19.09
#